data_cfb47135e2a9ecbb130c33da8c651db6
#
_entry.id   cfb47135e2a9ecbb130c33da8c651db6
#
_cell.length_a   1.000
_cell.length_b   1.000
_cell.length_c   1.000
_cell.angle_alpha   90.00
_cell.angle_beta   90.00
_cell.angle_gamma   90.00
#
_symmetry.space_group_name_H-M   'P 1'
#
loop_
_entity.id
_entity.type
_entity.pdbx_description
1 polymer ?
#
loop_
_entity_poly.entity_id
_entity_poly.type
_entity_poly.pdbx_seq_one_letter_code
_entity_poly.pdbx_strand_id
1 'polypeptide(L)'
;MLPTLTSSDPAPQDDVPLLSRDKTSMNRPPLPPFTAQTASEKARLAEDAWNTRDPARVALAYTTDSRWRNRAEFLHGREAIEAFLARKWRRELDYRLIKEVWAFHDSRIAVRFAYEWHDDSGNWFRSYGNENWEFDQYGLMRLRLASINDLPIKEGDRKYHWPLGRRPDGHPSLSELGL
;
A
#
# COMPACT_ATOMS: atom_id res chain seq x y z
N MET A 1 -40.37 57.81 40.85
CA MET A 1 -39.17 57.00 41.22
C MET A 1 -39.25 55.71 40.49
N LEU A 2 -38.47 55.54 39.45
CA LEU A 2 -38.33 54.30 38.65
C LEU A 2 -37.02 53.66 39.06
N PRO A 3 -36.95 52.33 39.28
CA PRO A 3 -35.70 51.64 39.53
C PRO A 3 -34.96 51.35 38.24
N THR A 4 -33.67 51.64 38.27
CA THR A 4 -32.65 51.35 37.24
C THR A 4 -32.47 49.86 37.04
N LEU A 5 -32.60 49.40 35.78
CA LEU A 5 -32.22 48.06 35.33
C LEU A 5 -30.67 48.02 35.18
N THR A 6 -30.04 47.15 35.95
CA THR A 6 -28.64 46.79 35.79
C THR A 6 -28.50 45.76 34.69
N SER A 7 -27.81 46.14 33.63
CA SER A 7 -27.35 45.24 32.57
C SER A 7 -26.24 44.33 33.12
N SER A 8 -26.43 43.02 33.09
CA SER A 8 -25.43 42.06 33.36
C SER A 8 -24.78 41.63 32.04
N ASP A 9 -23.53 41.98 31.85
CA ASP A 9 -22.70 41.48 30.74
C ASP A 9 -22.53 39.97 30.84
N PRO A 10 -22.60 39.23 29.73
CA PRO A 10 -22.26 37.83 29.73
C PRO A 10 -20.73 37.67 29.81
N ALA A 11 -20.31 36.73 30.66
CA ALA A 11 -18.92 36.34 30.81
C ALA A 11 -18.30 35.84 29.49
N PRO A 12 -16.97 36.04 29.31
CA PRO A 12 -16.30 35.54 28.10
C PRO A 12 -16.38 34.01 28.06
N GLN A 13 -16.82 33.47 26.91
CA GLN A 13 -16.74 32.07 26.62
C GLN A 13 -15.27 31.72 26.42
N ASP A 14 -14.76 30.81 27.27
CA ASP A 14 -13.47 30.21 27.12
C ASP A 14 -13.42 29.48 25.77
N ASP A 15 -12.59 29.96 24.87
CA ASP A 15 -12.17 29.25 23.67
C ASP A 15 -11.42 27.97 24.09
N VAL A 16 -12.15 26.89 24.13
CA VAL A 16 -11.54 25.54 24.25
C VAL A 16 -10.78 25.28 22.95
N PRO A 17 -9.45 25.10 23.02
CA PRO A 17 -8.69 24.79 21.81
C PRO A 17 -9.22 23.48 21.22
N LEU A 18 -9.62 23.51 19.96
CA LEU A 18 -9.90 22.33 19.17
C LEU A 18 -8.73 21.36 19.32
N LEU A 19 -8.96 20.32 20.14
CA LEU A 19 -8.03 19.23 20.38
C LEU A 19 -7.41 18.81 19.06
N SER A 20 -6.09 18.86 19.01
CA SER A 20 -5.29 18.34 17.91
C SER A 20 -5.76 16.91 17.63
N ARG A 21 -6.44 16.71 16.49
CA ARG A 21 -6.74 15.38 15.99
C ARG A 21 -5.44 14.60 16.00
N ASP A 22 -5.46 13.51 16.72
CA ASP A 22 -4.36 12.62 17.01
C ASP A 22 -3.56 12.30 15.74
N LYS A 23 -2.45 12.99 15.50
CA LYS A 23 -1.54 12.77 14.37
C LYS A 23 -0.89 11.41 14.45
N THR A 24 -0.96 10.74 15.60
CA THR A 24 -0.38 9.42 15.86
C THR A 24 -1.12 8.31 15.12
N SER A 25 -2.42 8.50 14.80
CA SER A 25 -3.20 7.48 14.08
C SER A 25 -2.92 7.42 12.57
N MET A 26 -2.12 8.36 12.03
CA MET A 26 -1.79 8.42 10.60
C MET A 26 -0.43 7.80 10.26
N ASN A 27 0.41 7.50 11.25
CA ASN A 27 1.73 6.92 11.03
C ASN A 27 1.63 5.46 10.56
N ARG A 28 2.44 5.12 9.56
CA ARG A 28 2.58 3.77 8.99
C ARG A 28 4.02 3.28 9.10
N PRO A 29 4.47 2.87 10.31
CA PRO A 29 5.83 2.33 10.49
C PRO A 29 6.08 1.11 9.59
N PRO A 30 7.36 0.81 9.29
CA PRO A 30 8.57 1.61 9.56
C PRO A 30 8.55 2.97 8.87
N LEU A 31 9.16 3.98 9.51
CA LEU A 31 9.26 5.35 8.98
C LEU A 31 10.62 5.57 8.31
N PRO A 32 10.71 6.47 7.30
CA PRO A 32 11.99 6.88 6.78
C PRO A 32 12.80 7.73 7.81
N PRO A 33 14.14 7.78 7.72
CA PRO A 33 14.97 7.12 6.71
C PRO A 33 15.05 5.61 6.94
N PHE A 34 15.03 4.84 5.83
CA PHE A 34 15.05 3.39 5.92
C PHE A 34 16.47 2.83 6.12
N THR A 35 16.55 1.74 6.89
CA THR A 35 17.69 0.82 6.95
C THR A 35 17.39 -0.43 6.13
N ALA A 36 18.36 -1.32 5.94
CA ALA A 36 18.14 -2.61 5.25
C ALA A 36 17.01 -3.41 5.92
N GLN A 37 16.99 -3.45 7.25
CA GLN A 37 15.96 -4.15 8.01
C GLN A 37 14.59 -3.50 7.83
N THR A 38 14.48 -2.18 8.02
CA THR A 38 13.18 -1.48 7.96
C THR A 38 12.65 -1.39 6.54
N ALA A 39 13.51 -1.34 5.51
CA ALA A 39 13.09 -1.45 4.11
C ALA A 39 12.50 -2.83 3.80
N SER A 40 13.14 -3.91 4.28
CA SER A 40 12.63 -5.27 4.12
C SER A 40 11.31 -5.48 4.85
N GLU A 41 11.17 -4.96 6.07
CA GLU A 41 9.91 -4.97 6.83
C GLU A 41 8.82 -4.21 6.07
N LYS A 42 9.12 -3.03 5.53
CA LYS A 42 8.18 -2.22 4.74
C LYS A 42 7.71 -2.96 3.49
N ALA A 43 8.63 -3.62 2.78
CA ALA A 43 8.29 -4.43 1.60
C ALA A 43 7.40 -5.62 1.98
N ARG A 44 7.66 -6.29 3.11
CA ARG A 44 6.84 -7.38 3.62
C ARG A 44 5.43 -6.92 3.99
N LEU A 45 5.29 -5.79 4.67
CA LEU A 45 3.99 -5.21 4.99
C LEU A 45 3.18 -4.85 3.74
N ALA A 46 3.85 -4.34 2.70
CA ALA A 46 3.20 -4.07 1.41
C ALA A 46 2.77 -5.37 0.72
N GLU A 47 3.62 -6.41 0.71
CA GLU A 47 3.28 -7.74 0.21
C GLU A 47 2.04 -8.31 0.91
N ASP A 48 2.04 -8.29 2.26
CA ASP A 48 0.95 -8.81 3.08
C ASP A 48 -0.37 -8.06 2.81
N ALA A 49 -0.32 -6.72 2.69
CA ALA A 49 -1.50 -5.93 2.36
C ALA A 49 -2.06 -6.28 0.97
N TRP A 50 -1.21 -6.38 -0.05
CA TRP A 50 -1.63 -6.73 -1.41
C TRP A 50 -2.19 -8.16 -1.51
N ASN A 51 -1.62 -9.10 -0.77
CA ASN A 51 -2.10 -10.48 -0.70
C ASN A 51 -3.49 -10.61 -0.04
N THR A 52 -3.98 -9.59 0.67
CA THR A 52 -5.37 -9.56 1.14
C THR A 52 -6.37 -9.40 0.00
N ARG A 53 -5.97 -8.79 -1.11
CA ARG A 53 -6.83 -8.40 -2.24
C ARG A 53 -7.99 -7.49 -1.81
N ASP A 54 -7.77 -6.71 -0.78
CA ASP A 54 -8.71 -5.71 -0.27
C ASP A 54 -8.29 -4.31 -0.75
N PRO A 55 -8.98 -3.72 -1.75
CA PRO A 55 -8.63 -2.42 -2.32
C PRO A 55 -8.61 -1.30 -1.29
N ALA A 56 -9.60 -1.24 -0.42
CA ALA A 56 -9.71 -0.20 0.60
C ALA A 56 -8.57 -0.29 1.62
N ARG A 57 -8.25 -1.50 2.07
CA ARG A 57 -7.13 -1.75 3.00
C ARG A 57 -5.80 -1.35 2.39
N VAL A 58 -5.54 -1.72 1.14
CA VAL A 58 -4.30 -1.38 0.43
C VAL A 58 -4.19 0.12 0.21
N ALA A 59 -5.28 0.80 -0.17
CA ALA A 59 -5.31 2.23 -0.42
C ALA A 59 -4.90 3.06 0.81
N LEU A 60 -5.12 2.56 2.03
CA LEU A 60 -4.71 3.24 3.27
C LEU A 60 -3.19 3.35 3.47
N ALA A 61 -2.38 2.60 2.74
CA ALA A 61 -0.92 2.69 2.79
C ALA A 61 -0.34 3.87 1.98
N TYR A 62 -1.19 4.59 1.26
CA TYR A 62 -0.81 5.68 0.35
C TYR A 62 -1.28 7.04 0.87
N THR A 63 -0.57 8.11 0.49
CA THR A 63 -1.06 9.47 0.77
C THR A 63 -2.36 9.75 0.02
N THR A 64 -3.15 10.72 0.47
CA THR A 64 -4.43 11.06 -0.18
C THR A 64 -4.24 11.56 -1.61
N ASP A 65 -3.06 12.13 -1.91
CA ASP A 65 -2.64 12.67 -3.20
C ASP A 65 -1.58 11.79 -3.91
N SER A 66 -1.44 10.53 -3.49
CA SER A 66 -0.45 9.61 -4.04
C SER A 66 -0.52 9.49 -5.55
N ARG A 67 0.63 9.41 -6.18
CA ARG A 67 0.73 9.26 -7.64
C ARG A 67 1.29 7.90 -7.99
N TRP A 68 0.62 7.22 -8.92
CA TRP A 68 1.06 5.94 -9.45
C TRP A 68 1.27 6.00 -10.96
N ARG A 69 2.25 5.24 -11.43
CA ARG A 69 2.25 4.65 -12.74
C ARG A 69 2.26 3.13 -12.56
N ASN A 70 1.24 2.47 -13.08
CA ASN A 70 1.18 1.00 -13.11
C ASN A 70 1.11 0.55 -14.55
N ARG A 71 2.18 -0.02 -15.09
CA ARG A 71 2.33 -0.27 -16.55
C ARG A 71 2.18 1.05 -17.31
N ALA A 72 1.10 1.19 -18.08
CA ALA A 72 0.76 2.38 -18.86
C ALA A 72 -0.36 3.23 -18.21
N GLU A 73 -0.91 2.81 -17.06
CA GLU A 73 -1.93 3.58 -16.34
C GLU A 73 -1.30 4.55 -15.35
N PHE A 74 -1.81 5.79 -15.33
CA PHE A 74 -1.43 6.83 -14.38
C PHE A 74 -2.60 7.11 -13.47
N LEU A 75 -2.37 7.01 -12.15
CA LEU A 75 -3.40 7.17 -11.13
C LEU A 75 -3.01 8.29 -10.17
N HIS A 76 -4.01 9.03 -9.69
CA HIS A 76 -3.83 10.09 -8.72
C HIS A 76 -4.87 9.97 -7.60
N GLY A 77 -4.38 9.86 -6.37
CA GLY A 77 -5.21 9.80 -5.16
C GLY A 77 -5.73 8.40 -4.82
N ARG A 78 -6.15 8.24 -3.57
CA ARG A 78 -6.60 6.95 -3.02
C ARG A 78 -7.81 6.38 -3.75
N GLU A 79 -8.78 7.21 -4.13
CA GLU A 79 -9.99 6.73 -4.83
C GLU A 79 -9.65 6.07 -6.17
N ALA A 80 -8.74 6.68 -6.95
CA ALA A 80 -8.28 6.11 -8.21
C ALA A 80 -7.52 4.80 -7.99
N ILE A 81 -6.70 4.73 -6.93
CA ILE A 81 -5.96 3.53 -6.54
C ILE A 81 -6.93 2.41 -6.15
N GLU A 82 -7.91 2.69 -5.32
CA GLU A 82 -8.92 1.72 -4.87
C GLU A 82 -9.73 1.17 -6.05
N ALA A 83 -10.21 2.07 -6.92
CA ALA A 83 -10.94 1.68 -8.13
C ALA A 83 -10.08 0.80 -9.08
N PHE A 84 -8.79 1.13 -9.24
CA PHE A 84 -7.85 0.32 -10.01
C PHE A 84 -7.68 -1.08 -9.40
N LEU A 85 -7.45 -1.18 -8.09
CA LEU A 85 -7.26 -2.46 -7.40
C LEU A 85 -8.52 -3.32 -7.44
N ALA A 86 -9.71 -2.72 -7.33
CA ALA A 86 -10.98 -3.43 -7.48
C ALA A 86 -11.11 -4.04 -8.88
N ARG A 87 -10.73 -3.34 -9.95
CA ARG A 87 -10.72 -3.88 -11.32
C ARG A 87 -9.67 -4.99 -11.47
N LYS A 88 -8.48 -4.77 -10.92
CA LYS A 88 -7.37 -5.72 -10.97
C LYS A 88 -7.78 -7.08 -10.40
N TRP A 89 -8.27 -7.14 -9.17
CA TRP A 89 -8.58 -8.41 -8.50
C TRP A 89 -9.92 -9.05 -8.91
N ARG A 90 -10.74 -8.36 -9.68
CA ARG A 90 -11.84 -9.02 -10.42
C ARG A 90 -11.35 -9.82 -11.63
N ARG A 91 -10.22 -9.41 -12.21
CA ARG A 91 -9.62 -10.03 -13.40
C ARG A 91 -8.53 -11.04 -13.04
N GLU A 92 -7.72 -10.75 -12.02
CA GLU A 92 -6.58 -11.56 -11.61
C GLU A 92 -6.99 -12.44 -10.43
N LEU A 93 -7.47 -13.64 -10.75
CA LEU A 93 -7.99 -14.61 -9.78
C LEU A 93 -6.84 -15.40 -9.15
N ASP A 94 -7.06 -15.95 -7.94
CA ASP A 94 -6.07 -16.72 -7.18
C ASP A 94 -4.71 -16.02 -6.99
N TYR A 95 -4.74 -14.70 -6.95
CA TYR A 95 -3.58 -13.83 -6.87
C TYR A 95 -2.71 -14.09 -5.63
N ARG A 96 -1.40 -14.33 -5.86
CA ARG A 96 -0.37 -14.47 -4.82
C ARG A 96 0.89 -13.72 -5.24
N LEU A 97 1.43 -12.93 -4.34
CA LEU A 97 2.52 -12.00 -4.58
C LEU A 97 3.68 -12.23 -3.62
N ILE A 98 4.90 -12.17 -4.14
CA ILE A 98 6.14 -12.06 -3.36
C ILE A 98 6.87 -10.80 -3.78
N LYS A 99 7.33 -10.01 -2.78
CA LYS A 99 8.17 -8.83 -2.97
C LYS A 99 9.53 -9.02 -2.32
N GLU A 100 10.56 -8.41 -2.93
CA GLU A 100 11.92 -8.43 -2.41
C GLU A 100 12.58 -7.08 -2.64
N VAL A 101 13.21 -6.52 -1.60
CA VAL A 101 13.93 -5.24 -1.71
C VAL A 101 15.13 -5.41 -2.61
N TRP A 102 15.27 -4.52 -3.60
CA TRP A 102 16.44 -4.45 -4.45
C TRP A 102 17.46 -3.41 -3.96
N ALA A 103 16.97 -2.24 -3.56
CA ALA A 103 17.76 -1.13 -3.03
C ALA A 103 16.90 -0.20 -2.19
N PHE A 104 17.53 0.63 -1.37
CA PHE A 104 16.86 1.68 -0.60
C PHE A 104 17.80 2.87 -0.37
N HIS A 105 17.20 4.04 -0.19
CA HIS A 105 17.93 5.26 0.18
C HIS A 105 16.94 6.28 0.78
N ASP A 106 17.23 6.78 1.98
CA ASP A 106 16.37 7.73 2.71
C ASP A 106 14.89 7.28 2.77
N SER A 107 14.02 7.99 2.03
CA SER A 107 12.57 7.73 1.94
C SER A 107 12.18 6.85 0.75
N ARG A 108 13.14 6.25 0.04
CA ARG A 108 12.93 5.50 -1.19
C ARG A 108 13.28 4.04 -1.03
N ILE A 109 12.47 3.18 -1.65
CA ILE A 109 12.73 1.74 -1.74
C ILE A 109 12.48 1.29 -3.18
N ALA A 110 13.45 0.60 -3.77
CA ALA A 110 13.27 -0.14 -5.01
C ALA A 110 12.97 -1.60 -4.69
N VAL A 111 11.95 -2.16 -5.32
CA VAL A 111 11.46 -3.51 -5.06
C VAL A 111 11.32 -4.25 -6.37
N ARG A 112 11.79 -5.50 -6.40
CA ARG A 112 11.38 -6.47 -7.42
C ARG A 112 10.26 -7.35 -6.87
N PHE A 113 9.40 -7.86 -7.74
CA PHE A 113 8.33 -8.73 -7.33
C PHE A 113 7.93 -9.70 -8.45
N ALA A 114 7.29 -10.79 -8.05
CA ALA A 114 6.55 -11.64 -8.97
C ALA A 114 5.21 -12.03 -8.32
N TYR A 115 4.18 -12.20 -9.14
CA TYR A 115 2.90 -12.72 -8.67
C TYR A 115 2.31 -13.70 -9.67
N GLU A 116 1.59 -14.67 -9.15
CA GLU A 116 0.86 -15.66 -9.95
C GLU A 116 -0.63 -15.41 -9.83
N TRP A 117 -1.33 -15.63 -10.93
CA TRP A 117 -2.76 -15.43 -11.05
C TRP A 117 -3.29 -16.14 -12.29
N HIS A 118 -4.61 -16.34 -12.36
CA HIS A 118 -5.27 -16.79 -13.58
C HIS A 118 -6.41 -15.86 -13.96
N ASP A 119 -6.80 -15.89 -15.24
CA ASP A 119 -7.99 -15.21 -15.74
C ASP A 119 -9.26 -16.08 -15.52
N ASP A 120 -10.43 -15.56 -15.91
CA ASP A 120 -11.72 -16.24 -15.80
C ASP A 120 -11.85 -17.45 -16.73
N SER A 121 -10.96 -17.59 -17.72
CA SER A 121 -10.86 -18.74 -18.62
C SER A 121 -9.89 -19.82 -18.11
N GLY A 122 -9.24 -19.59 -16.96
CA GLY A 122 -8.31 -20.54 -16.35
C GLY A 122 -6.89 -20.47 -16.91
N ASN A 123 -6.56 -19.45 -17.70
CA ASN A 123 -5.19 -19.25 -18.18
C ASN A 123 -4.32 -18.68 -17.08
N TRP A 124 -3.23 -19.37 -16.76
CA TRP A 124 -2.29 -18.95 -15.71
C TRP A 124 -1.20 -18.05 -16.23
N PHE A 125 -0.80 -17.12 -15.38
CA PHE A 125 0.27 -16.15 -15.64
C PHE A 125 1.18 -16.04 -14.43
N ARG A 126 2.47 -15.79 -14.70
CA ARG A 126 3.40 -15.24 -13.72
C ARG A 126 3.83 -13.86 -14.22
N SER A 127 3.55 -12.85 -13.41
CA SER A 127 3.91 -11.47 -13.73
C SER A 127 5.16 -11.08 -12.96
N TYR A 128 6.15 -10.55 -13.67
CA TYR A 128 7.40 -10.04 -13.11
C TYR A 128 7.37 -8.53 -13.14
N GLY A 129 7.81 -7.90 -12.06
CA GLY A 129 7.83 -6.46 -12.00
C GLY A 129 8.96 -5.89 -11.15
N ASN A 130 9.25 -4.63 -11.47
CA ASN A 130 10.10 -3.77 -10.68
C ASN A 130 9.30 -2.51 -10.35
N GLU A 131 9.44 -2.04 -9.13
CA GLU A 131 8.76 -0.82 -8.71
C GLU A 131 9.66 0.05 -7.85
N ASN A 132 9.49 1.36 -8.01
CA ASN A 132 10.16 2.38 -7.22
C ASN A 132 9.12 3.05 -6.34
N TRP A 133 9.43 3.13 -5.05
CA TRP A 133 8.58 3.75 -4.03
C TRP A 133 9.23 4.98 -3.44
N GLU A 134 8.42 5.96 -3.11
CA GLU A 134 8.81 7.09 -2.29
C GLU A 134 7.76 7.35 -1.21
N PHE A 135 8.22 7.55 0.02
CA PHE A 135 7.37 7.71 1.19
C PHE A 135 7.45 9.13 1.76
N ASP A 136 6.39 9.55 2.42
CA ASP A 136 6.40 10.75 3.26
C ASP A 136 6.99 10.44 4.65
N GLN A 137 7.12 11.48 5.48
CA GLN A 137 7.66 11.36 6.84
C GLN A 137 6.81 10.48 7.78
N TYR A 138 5.56 10.22 7.42
CA TYR A 138 4.62 9.40 8.18
C TYR A 138 4.59 7.93 7.70
N GLY A 139 5.44 7.59 6.75
CA GLY A 139 5.54 6.25 6.18
C GLY A 139 4.42 5.90 5.22
N LEU A 140 3.68 6.86 4.70
CA LEU A 140 2.71 6.68 3.63
C LEU A 140 3.40 6.82 2.26
N MET A 141 3.07 5.95 1.33
CA MET A 141 3.64 5.98 -0.02
C MET A 141 3.00 7.09 -0.85
N ARG A 142 3.80 8.06 -1.29
CA ARG A 142 3.37 9.21 -2.10
C ARG A 142 3.60 9.03 -3.60
N LEU A 143 4.52 8.13 -3.96
CA LEU A 143 4.83 7.82 -5.34
C LEU A 143 5.09 6.32 -5.50
N ARG A 144 4.49 5.72 -6.52
CA ARG A 144 4.76 4.34 -6.94
C ARG A 144 4.87 4.27 -8.46
N LEU A 145 6.01 3.80 -8.95
CA LEU A 145 6.25 3.58 -10.37
C LEU A 145 6.51 2.10 -10.59
N ALA A 146 5.62 1.42 -11.29
CA ALA A 146 5.72 -0.02 -11.52
C ALA A 146 5.76 -0.36 -13.01
N SER A 147 6.78 -1.12 -13.41
CA SER A 147 6.90 -1.76 -14.72
C SER A 147 6.67 -3.26 -14.55
N ILE A 148 5.79 -3.85 -15.34
CA ILE A 148 5.33 -5.24 -15.16
C ILE A 148 5.20 -5.91 -16.51
N ASN A 149 5.72 -7.15 -16.60
CA ASN A 149 5.58 -8.03 -17.75
C ASN A 149 4.83 -9.31 -17.34
N ASP A 150 3.87 -9.74 -18.13
CA ASP A 150 3.13 -10.99 -17.91
C ASP A 150 3.73 -12.10 -18.76
N LEU A 151 3.99 -13.24 -18.14
CA LEU A 151 4.42 -14.47 -18.78
C LEU A 151 3.29 -15.50 -18.63
N PRO A 152 2.69 -15.99 -19.73
CA PRO A 152 1.80 -17.15 -19.66
C PRO A 152 2.58 -18.39 -19.16
N ILE A 153 2.00 -19.10 -18.22
CA ILE A 153 2.56 -20.35 -17.66
C ILE A 153 1.52 -21.46 -17.70
N LYS A 154 1.96 -22.70 -17.58
CA LYS A 154 1.03 -23.81 -17.30
C LYS A 154 0.69 -23.82 -15.81
N GLU A 155 -0.48 -24.32 -15.45
CA GLU A 155 -0.86 -24.49 -14.05
C GLU A 155 0.17 -25.32 -13.27
N GLY A 156 0.72 -26.37 -13.86
CA GLY A 156 1.76 -27.21 -13.26
C GLY A 156 3.12 -26.52 -13.05
N ASP A 157 3.35 -25.34 -13.67
CA ASP A 157 4.59 -24.55 -13.52
C ASP A 157 4.49 -23.51 -12.37
N ARG A 158 3.36 -23.47 -11.67
CA ARG A 158 3.15 -22.58 -10.53
C ARG A 158 4.15 -22.88 -9.41
N LYS A 159 4.55 -21.82 -8.73
CA LYS A 159 5.47 -21.89 -7.57
C LYS A 159 4.80 -21.43 -6.27
N TYR A 160 3.63 -20.75 -6.37
CA TYR A 160 2.95 -20.14 -5.24
C TYR A 160 1.72 -20.95 -4.85
N HIS A 161 1.86 -21.77 -3.81
CA HIS A 161 0.85 -22.77 -3.42
C HIS A 161 0.26 -22.60 -2.02
N TRP A 162 0.59 -21.48 -1.30
CA TRP A 162 -0.02 -21.24 0.02
C TRP A 162 -1.49 -20.84 -0.13
N PRO A 163 -2.33 -21.04 0.91
CA PRO A 163 -3.71 -20.54 0.92
C PRO A 163 -3.77 -19.04 0.63
N LEU A 164 -4.86 -18.55 -0.01
CA LEU A 164 -5.02 -17.13 -0.29
C LEU A 164 -4.84 -16.27 0.98
N GLY A 165 -4.19 -15.13 0.82
CA GLY A 165 -3.85 -14.24 1.89
C GLY A 165 -2.34 -14.16 2.14
N ARG A 166 -1.95 -13.91 3.37
CA ARG A 166 -0.55 -13.71 3.78
C ARG A 166 0.33 -14.91 3.44
N ARG A 167 1.48 -14.65 2.79
CA ARG A 167 2.48 -15.69 2.53
C ARG A 167 3.08 -16.20 3.86
N PRO A 168 3.18 -17.53 4.07
CA PRO A 168 3.84 -18.09 5.24
C PRO A 168 5.29 -17.61 5.38
N ASP A 169 5.76 -17.40 6.61
CA ASP A 169 7.12 -16.90 6.86
C ASP A 169 8.21 -17.88 6.39
N GLY A 170 7.93 -19.19 6.42
CA GLY A 170 8.85 -20.22 5.91
C GLY A 170 8.77 -20.47 4.39
N HIS A 171 7.95 -19.72 3.66
CA HIS A 171 7.89 -19.87 2.19
C HIS A 171 9.12 -19.22 1.56
N PRO A 172 9.76 -19.86 0.55
CA PRO A 172 10.93 -19.31 -0.11
C PRO A 172 10.70 -17.91 -0.68
N SER A 173 11.74 -17.08 -0.66
CA SER A 173 11.81 -15.77 -1.32
C SER A 173 11.92 -15.90 -2.85
N LEU A 174 11.86 -14.77 -3.58
CA LEU A 174 12.06 -14.78 -5.03
C LEU A 174 13.45 -15.31 -5.39
N SER A 175 14.49 -14.86 -4.68
CA SER A 175 15.87 -15.31 -4.90
C SER A 175 16.03 -16.81 -4.70
N GLU A 176 15.42 -17.39 -3.65
CA GLU A 176 15.47 -18.83 -3.37
C GLU A 176 14.65 -19.65 -4.38
N LEU A 177 13.62 -19.08 -4.99
CA LEU A 177 12.83 -19.71 -6.05
C LEU A 177 13.49 -19.59 -7.44
N GLY A 178 14.59 -18.84 -7.55
CA GLY A 178 15.23 -18.55 -8.83
C GLY A 178 14.40 -17.65 -9.76
N LEU A 179 13.60 -16.76 -9.18
CA LEU A 179 12.73 -15.83 -9.88
C LEU A 179 13.28 -14.41 -9.87
#